data_f9155faf0d7623019c32e7a7713891bc
#
_entry.id   f9155faf0d7623019c32e7a7713891bc
#
_cell.length_a   1.000
_cell.length_b   1.000
_cell.length_c   1.000
_cell.angle_alpha   90.00
_cell.angle_beta   90.00
_cell.angle_gamma   90.00
#
_symmetry.space_group_name_H-M   'P 1'
#
loop_
_entity.id
_entity.type
_entity.pdbx_description
1 polymer ?
#
loop_
_entity_poly.entity_id
_entity_poly.type
_entity_poly.pdbx_seq_one_letter_code
_entity_poly.pdbx_strand_id
1 'polypeptide(L)'
;MENILHMRCVAHIINLIVKDGLKELNDSIERVRTVVRYVRQSPARTRKFNDYVVEEKIQRKKSLCLDVPTRWNSVYTMLETALIFQGIFEGMKYNFMPDESYGKIGLPLKLDWVMVRKFVKVLRYFYDLTNRVSGSLYVTSNTFLDEISDVDDLLKEWINGDDVDLVDMARQMKAKFDKYWGNIEKMSMMLYVAK
;
A
#
# COMPACT_ATOMS: atom_id res chain seq x y z
N MET A 1 -26.55 17.65 -20.91
CA MET A 1 -26.64 16.16 -21.14
C MET A 1 -25.28 15.55 -21.50
N GLU A 2 -24.16 15.99 -20.86
CA GLU A 2 -22.80 15.62 -21.27
C GLU A 2 -21.98 14.80 -20.23
N ASN A 3 -22.60 14.27 -19.17
CA ASN A 3 -21.85 13.63 -18.08
C ASN A 3 -22.04 12.11 -17.94
N ILE A 4 -22.64 11.45 -18.93
CA ILE A 4 -23.06 10.03 -18.81
C ILE A 4 -21.95 9.04 -19.24
N LEU A 5 -20.90 9.49 -19.93
CA LEU A 5 -19.91 8.61 -20.55
C LEU A 5 -18.51 8.58 -19.91
N HIS A 6 -18.30 9.28 -18.79
CA HIS A 6 -16.99 9.22 -18.12
C HIS A 6 -16.98 8.11 -17.07
N MET A 7 -16.88 6.85 -17.50
CA MET A 7 -16.56 5.73 -16.62
C MET A 7 -15.13 5.91 -16.12
N ARG A 8 -15.01 6.31 -14.85
CA ARG A 8 -13.68 6.41 -14.21
C ARG A 8 -13.11 5.01 -14.01
N CYS A 9 -11.85 4.81 -14.38
CA CYS A 9 -11.17 3.54 -14.18
C CYS A 9 -11.19 3.15 -12.69
N VAL A 10 -11.75 1.99 -12.38
CA VAL A 10 -11.86 1.45 -11.00
C VAL A 10 -10.51 1.40 -10.30
N ALA A 11 -9.50 0.85 -10.96
CA ALA A 11 -8.15 0.79 -10.42
C ALA A 11 -7.58 2.19 -10.09
N HIS A 12 -7.96 3.21 -10.87
CA HIS A 12 -7.59 4.59 -10.58
C HIS A 12 -8.28 5.11 -9.32
N ILE A 13 -9.57 4.83 -9.14
CA ILE A 13 -10.31 5.24 -7.94
C ILE A 13 -9.75 4.53 -6.70
N ILE A 14 -9.50 3.23 -6.77
CA ILE A 14 -8.82 2.47 -5.70
C ILE A 14 -7.48 3.13 -5.36
N ASN A 15 -6.68 3.50 -6.37
CA ASN A 15 -5.41 4.20 -6.14
C ASN A 15 -5.59 5.52 -5.38
N LEU A 16 -6.64 6.27 -5.64
CA LEU A 16 -6.94 7.52 -4.93
C LEU A 16 -7.39 7.27 -3.49
N ILE A 17 -8.22 6.24 -3.26
CA ILE A 17 -8.69 5.84 -1.93
C ILE A 17 -7.51 5.43 -1.07
N VAL A 18 -6.69 4.51 -1.55
CA VAL A 18 -5.53 4.00 -0.81
C VAL A 18 -4.49 5.09 -0.56
N LYS A 19 -4.23 5.96 -1.53
CA LYS A 19 -3.31 7.10 -1.34
C LYS A 19 -3.75 8.05 -0.24
N ASP A 20 -5.04 8.30 -0.09
CA ASP A 20 -5.53 9.17 0.98
C ASP A 20 -5.34 8.49 2.35
N GLY A 21 -5.60 7.19 2.47
CA GLY A 21 -5.32 6.44 3.69
C GLY A 21 -3.83 6.36 4.07
N LEU A 22 -2.95 6.31 3.08
CA LEU A 22 -1.50 6.24 3.32
C LEU A 22 -0.88 7.55 3.83
N LYS A 23 -1.60 8.68 3.82
CA LYS A 23 -1.08 9.96 4.29
C LYS A 23 -0.67 9.94 5.75
N GLU A 24 -1.42 9.23 6.59
CA GLU A 24 -1.14 9.09 8.02
C GLU A 24 0.17 8.33 8.30
N LEU A 25 0.62 7.53 7.34
CA LEU A 25 1.82 6.70 7.44
C LEU A 25 3.03 7.29 6.74
N ASN A 26 2.91 8.49 6.19
CA ASN A 26 3.92 9.04 5.31
C ASN A 26 5.33 8.96 5.90
N ASP A 27 5.50 9.30 7.17
CA ASP A 27 6.82 9.31 7.83
C ASP A 27 7.41 7.90 7.97
N SER A 28 6.59 6.92 8.39
CA SER A 28 7.03 5.52 8.51
C SER A 28 7.38 4.93 7.14
N ILE A 29 6.58 5.24 6.12
CA ILE A 29 6.85 4.83 4.73
C ILE A 29 8.15 5.46 4.23
N GLU A 30 8.37 6.76 4.47
CA GLU A 30 9.59 7.46 4.04
C GLU A 30 10.85 6.92 4.72
N ARG A 31 10.77 6.58 6.02
CA ARG A 31 11.90 5.94 6.71
C ARG A 31 12.24 4.59 6.11
N VAL A 32 11.24 3.75 5.85
CA VAL A 32 11.46 2.45 5.16
C VAL A 32 11.97 2.66 3.75
N ARG A 33 11.39 3.59 2.99
CA ARG A 33 11.87 3.94 1.63
C ARG A 33 13.32 4.38 1.64
N THR A 34 13.74 5.13 2.64
CA THR A 34 15.12 5.61 2.79
C THR A 34 16.10 4.45 2.92
N VAL A 35 15.84 3.47 3.78
CA VAL A 35 16.73 2.30 3.93
C VAL A 35 16.73 1.41 2.69
N VAL A 36 15.57 1.20 2.07
CA VAL A 36 15.46 0.44 0.82
C VAL A 36 16.25 1.14 -0.31
N ARG A 37 16.09 2.45 -0.44
CA ARG A 37 16.82 3.26 -1.41
C ARG A 37 18.32 3.20 -1.18
N TYR A 38 18.76 3.33 0.06
CA TYR A 38 20.17 3.24 0.42
C TYR A 38 20.81 1.94 -0.07
N VAL A 39 20.16 0.81 0.16
CA VAL A 39 20.65 -0.50 -0.30
C VAL A 39 20.66 -0.57 -1.83
N ARG A 40 19.58 -0.12 -2.46
CA ARG A 40 19.37 -0.27 -3.91
C ARG A 40 20.19 0.68 -4.78
N GLN A 41 20.65 1.80 -4.24
CA GLN A 41 21.42 2.80 -4.99
C GLN A 41 22.86 2.38 -5.31
N SER A 42 23.39 1.31 -4.70
CA SER A 42 24.77 0.87 -4.93
C SER A 42 24.86 -0.64 -5.09
N PRO A 43 25.52 -1.13 -6.16
CA PRO A 43 25.77 -2.56 -6.34
C PRO A 43 26.58 -3.17 -5.18
N ALA A 44 27.52 -2.42 -4.61
CA ALA A 44 28.32 -2.86 -3.46
C ALA A 44 27.43 -3.03 -2.21
N ARG A 45 26.52 -2.07 -1.94
CA ARG A 45 25.59 -2.14 -0.82
C ARG A 45 24.59 -3.29 -1.01
N THR A 46 24.08 -3.48 -2.23
CA THR A 46 23.20 -4.59 -2.57
C THR A 46 23.87 -5.94 -2.35
N ARG A 47 25.16 -6.09 -2.72
CA ARG A 47 25.92 -7.32 -2.44
C ARG A 47 26.04 -7.56 -0.94
N LYS A 48 26.52 -6.58 -0.18
CA LYS A 48 26.66 -6.69 1.28
C LYS A 48 25.34 -6.98 1.98
N PHE A 49 24.23 -6.39 1.52
CA PHE A 49 22.89 -6.71 2.00
C PHE A 49 22.54 -8.19 1.73
N ASN A 50 22.83 -8.69 0.53
CA ASN A 50 22.61 -10.09 0.19
C ASN A 50 23.48 -11.05 1.02
N ASP A 51 24.70 -10.67 1.38
CA ASP A 51 25.56 -11.45 2.28
C ASP A 51 24.89 -11.61 3.65
N TYR A 52 24.33 -10.54 4.22
CA TYR A 52 23.54 -10.60 5.45
C TYR A 52 22.28 -11.48 5.31
N VAL A 53 21.59 -11.43 4.17
CA VAL A 53 20.43 -12.30 3.91
C VAL A 53 20.81 -13.76 3.97
N VAL A 54 22.00 -14.12 3.45
CA VAL A 54 22.52 -15.50 3.49
C VAL A 54 22.96 -15.88 4.90
N GLU A 55 23.66 -14.99 5.61
CA GLU A 55 24.14 -15.19 6.98
C GLU A 55 22.98 -15.42 7.95
N GLU A 56 21.93 -14.61 7.87
CA GLU A 56 20.70 -14.72 8.67
C GLU A 56 19.77 -15.85 8.21
N LYS A 57 20.15 -16.62 7.19
CA LYS A 57 19.39 -17.74 6.63
C LYS A 57 17.94 -17.37 6.25
N ILE A 58 17.71 -16.13 5.83
CA ILE A 58 16.39 -15.68 5.44
C ILE A 58 15.98 -16.35 4.13
N GLN A 59 14.95 -17.21 4.19
CA GLN A 59 14.35 -17.79 2.99
C GLN A 59 13.55 -16.72 2.25
N ARG A 60 14.12 -16.19 1.16
CA ARG A 60 13.43 -15.17 0.36
C ARG A 60 12.78 -15.75 -0.88
N LYS A 61 11.48 -15.52 -1.01
CA LYS A 61 10.77 -15.70 -2.28
C LYS A 61 10.75 -14.42 -3.13
N LYS A 62 11.03 -13.26 -2.53
CA LYS A 62 10.96 -11.93 -3.16
C LYS A 62 12.27 -11.16 -2.89
N SER A 63 12.68 -10.36 -3.86
CA SER A 63 13.81 -9.44 -3.71
C SER A 63 13.35 -8.09 -3.18
N LEU A 64 14.22 -7.39 -2.46
CA LEU A 64 13.98 -6.02 -2.03
C LEU A 64 13.75 -5.12 -3.26
N CYS A 65 12.63 -4.42 -3.29
CA CYS A 65 12.27 -3.50 -4.36
C CYS A 65 12.03 -2.09 -3.83
N LEU A 66 12.33 -1.08 -4.65
CA LEU A 66 11.96 0.30 -4.40
C LEU A 66 10.60 0.57 -5.04
N ASP A 67 9.82 1.43 -4.43
CA ASP A 67 8.52 1.83 -4.95
C ASP A 67 8.60 2.88 -6.07
N VAL A 68 7.49 3.04 -6.75
CA VAL A 68 7.18 4.16 -7.65
C VAL A 68 6.15 5.03 -6.93
N PRO A 69 6.48 6.24 -6.46
CA PRO A 69 5.62 7.03 -5.57
C PRO A 69 4.22 7.34 -6.14
N THR A 70 4.06 7.27 -7.46
CA THR A 70 2.77 7.49 -8.13
C THR A 70 1.82 6.30 -8.08
N ARG A 71 2.34 5.09 -7.74
CA ARG A 71 1.60 3.82 -7.76
C ARG A 71 1.61 3.17 -6.38
N TRP A 72 0.51 3.23 -5.66
CA TRP A 72 0.40 2.67 -4.31
C TRP A 72 0.72 1.16 -4.24
N ASN A 73 0.41 0.39 -5.29
CA ASN A 73 0.76 -1.05 -5.36
C ASN A 73 2.26 -1.29 -5.19
N SER A 74 3.10 -0.39 -5.72
CA SER A 74 4.55 -0.50 -5.55
C SER A 74 4.99 -0.14 -4.13
N VAL A 75 4.28 0.77 -3.46
CA VAL A 75 4.49 1.07 -2.02
C VAL A 75 4.18 -0.17 -1.19
N TYR A 76 3.03 -0.82 -1.44
CA TYR A 76 2.69 -2.09 -0.78
C TYR A 76 3.79 -3.14 -0.98
N THR A 77 4.21 -3.37 -2.21
CA THR A 77 5.24 -4.37 -2.52
C THR A 77 6.59 -4.04 -1.87
N MET A 78 6.97 -2.77 -1.84
CA MET A 78 8.18 -2.31 -1.14
C MET A 78 8.08 -2.60 0.36
N LEU A 79 6.98 -2.22 1.01
CA LEU A 79 6.78 -2.43 2.44
C LEU A 79 6.71 -3.92 2.80
N GLU A 80 5.97 -4.72 2.01
CA GLU A 80 5.88 -6.16 2.19
C GLU A 80 7.25 -6.84 2.11
N THR A 81 8.07 -6.46 1.12
CA THR A 81 9.42 -7.01 1.00
C THR A 81 10.36 -6.49 2.08
N ALA A 82 10.24 -5.22 2.49
CA ALA A 82 11.05 -4.66 3.57
C ALA A 82 10.80 -5.34 4.91
N LEU A 83 9.55 -5.75 5.20
CA LEU A 83 9.21 -6.49 6.42
C LEU A 83 9.93 -7.85 6.52
N ILE A 84 10.16 -8.53 5.39
CA ILE A 84 10.92 -9.80 5.36
C ILE A 84 12.35 -9.58 5.87
N PHE A 85 12.90 -8.41 5.60
CA PHE A 85 14.29 -8.04 5.90
C PHE A 85 14.42 -7.09 7.10
N GLN A 86 13.35 -6.92 7.89
CA GLN A 86 13.34 -6.00 9.03
C GLN A 86 14.53 -6.22 9.97
N GLY A 87 14.82 -7.48 10.34
CA GLY A 87 15.93 -7.80 11.24
C GLY A 87 17.28 -7.34 10.70
N ILE A 88 17.50 -7.47 9.38
CA ILE A 88 18.72 -6.97 8.74
C ILE A 88 18.79 -5.44 8.83
N PHE A 89 17.69 -4.74 8.53
CA PHE A 89 17.65 -3.27 8.61
C PHE A 89 17.90 -2.76 10.04
N GLU A 90 17.36 -3.43 11.04
CA GLU A 90 17.61 -3.11 12.45
C GLU A 90 19.08 -3.36 12.84
N GLY A 91 19.69 -4.45 12.36
CA GLY A 91 21.09 -4.76 12.57
C GLY A 91 22.05 -3.84 11.80
N MET A 92 21.68 -3.42 10.59
CA MET A 92 22.46 -2.50 9.77
C MET A 92 22.67 -1.13 10.40
N LYS A 93 21.74 -0.69 11.26
CA LYS A 93 21.80 0.58 11.99
C LYS A 93 23.14 0.82 12.67
N TYR A 94 23.79 -0.23 13.16
CA TYR A 94 25.02 -0.13 13.97
C TYR A 94 26.29 -0.28 13.15
N ASN A 95 26.23 -0.88 11.95
CA ASN A 95 27.46 -1.34 11.28
C ASN A 95 27.60 -0.88 9.82
N PHE A 96 26.58 -0.28 9.22
CA PHE A 96 26.59 -0.17 7.77
C PHE A 96 26.17 1.17 7.18
N MET A 97 25.40 1.96 7.89
CA MET A 97 24.89 3.24 7.38
C MET A 97 25.49 4.41 8.16
N PRO A 98 26.25 5.30 7.51
CA PRO A 98 26.68 6.55 8.15
C PRO A 98 25.45 7.42 8.47
N ASP A 99 25.47 8.12 9.61
CA ASP A 99 24.37 8.98 10.07
C ASP A 99 23.90 10.01 9.03
N GLU A 100 24.80 10.51 8.21
CA GLU A 100 24.51 11.47 7.14
C GLU A 100 23.65 10.91 6.00
N SER A 101 23.55 9.57 5.87
CA SER A 101 22.80 8.89 4.80
C SER A 101 21.28 8.89 5.02
N TYR A 102 20.81 9.25 6.24
CA TYR A 102 19.39 9.17 6.61
C TYR A 102 18.61 10.44 6.32
N GLY A 103 19.29 11.53 6.01
CA GLY A 103 18.66 12.83 5.87
C GLY A 103 17.88 13.25 7.13
N LYS A 104 16.94 14.17 6.96
CA LYS A 104 16.12 14.69 8.08
C LYS A 104 15.10 13.69 8.64
N ILE A 105 14.76 12.62 7.89
CA ILE A 105 13.67 11.69 8.22
C ILE A 105 14.14 10.56 9.15
N GLY A 106 15.42 10.21 9.11
CA GLY A 106 16.02 9.17 9.94
C GLY A 106 15.72 7.74 9.50
N LEU A 107 16.17 6.79 10.33
CA LEU A 107 15.94 5.35 10.14
C LEU A 107 14.58 4.92 10.69
N PRO A 108 14.02 3.79 10.17
CA PRO A 108 12.85 3.18 10.74
C PRO A 108 13.04 2.83 12.22
N LEU A 109 12.12 3.27 13.05
CA LEU A 109 12.05 2.95 14.46
C LEU A 109 11.24 1.66 14.65
N LYS A 110 11.29 1.07 15.85
CA LYS A 110 10.47 -0.11 16.17
C LYS A 110 8.99 0.16 15.96
N LEU A 111 8.52 1.36 16.30
CA LEU A 111 7.14 1.77 16.09
C LEU A 111 6.77 1.81 14.60
N ASP A 112 7.66 2.30 13.74
CA ASP A 112 7.42 2.32 12.29
C ASP A 112 7.18 0.91 11.75
N TRP A 113 7.96 -0.07 12.19
CA TRP A 113 7.78 -1.46 11.78
C TRP A 113 6.48 -2.07 12.28
N VAL A 114 6.02 -1.68 13.48
CA VAL A 114 4.69 -2.08 13.99
C VAL A 114 3.59 -1.53 13.09
N MET A 115 3.66 -0.23 12.78
CA MET A 115 2.71 0.44 11.89
C MET A 115 2.72 -0.18 10.50
N VAL A 116 3.89 -0.36 9.90
CA VAL A 116 4.03 -0.97 8.57
C VAL A 116 3.42 -2.38 8.52
N ARG A 117 3.64 -3.23 9.55
CA ARG A 117 3.01 -4.56 9.61
C ARG A 117 1.49 -4.50 9.63
N LYS A 118 0.93 -3.59 10.42
CA LYS A 118 -0.51 -3.37 10.54
C LYS A 118 -1.10 -3.01 9.16
N PHE A 119 -0.50 -2.03 8.50
CA PHE A 119 -1.03 -1.49 7.26
C PHE A 119 -0.75 -2.35 6.04
N VAL A 120 0.33 -3.12 6.00
CA VAL A 120 0.55 -4.11 4.94
C VAL A 120 -0.57 -5.14 4.89
N LYS A 121 -1.15 -5.54 6.04
CA LYS A 121 -2.32 -6.43 6.06
C LYS A 121 -3.54 -5.79 5.40
N VAL A 122 -3.79 -4.51 5.69
CA VAL A 122 -4.87 -3.73 5.08
C VAL A 122 -4.65 -3.54 3.58
N LEU A 123 -3.46 -3.09 3.20
CA LEU A 123 -3.10 -2.85 1.81
C LEU A 123 -3.16 -4.10 0.95
N ARG A 124 -2.94 -5.27 1.55
CA ARG A 124 -3.04 -6.55 0.84
C ARG A 124 -4.43 -6.76 0.24
N TYR A 125 -5.49 -6.43 0.99
CA TYR A 125 -6.85 -6.54 0.48
C TYR A 125 -7.03 -5.70 -0.81
N PHE A 126 -6.61 -4.43 -0.77
CA PHE A 126 -6.70 -3.54 -1.95
C PHE A 126 -5.78 -3.97 -3.09
N TYR A 127 -4.62 -4.55 -2.77
CA TYR A 127 -3.71 -5.10 -3.77
C TYR A 127 -4.35 -6.26 -4.53
N ASP A 128 -4.94 -7.21 -3.80
CA ASP A 128 -5.64 -8.35 -4.38
C ASP A 128 -6.86 -7.90 -5.19
N LEU A 129 -7.65 -6.95 -4.65
CA LEU A 129 -8.76 -6.32 -5.35
C LEU A 129 -8.31 -5.64 -6.66
N THR A 130 -7.25 -4.83 -6.61
CA THR A 130 -6.75 -4.16 -7.81
C THR A 130 -6.32 -5.15 -8.87
N ASN A 131 -5.67 -6.24 -8.48
CA ASN A 131 -5.28 -7.30 -9.42
C ASN A 131 -6.49 -8.00 -10.03
N ARG A 132 -7.55 -8.25 -9.27
CA ARG A 132 -8.79 -8.84 -9.79
C ARG A 132 -9.47 -7.92 -10.80
N VAL A 133 -9.64 -6.63 -10.47
CA VAL A 133 -10.33 -5.68 -11.35
C VAL A 133 -9.49 -5.19 -12.54
N SER A 134 -8.16 -5.35 -12.48
CA SER A 134 -7.25 -5.00 -13.59
C SER A 134 -6.92 -6.19 -14.49
N GLY A 135 -7.30 -7.40 -14.10
CA GLY A 135 -7.12 -8.60 -14.90
C GLY A 135 -7.99 -8.56 -16.16
N SER A 136 -7.43 -8.92 -17.32
CA SER A 136 -8.10 -8.85 -18.63
C SER A 136 -9.17 -9.91 -18.87
N LEU A 137 -9.41 -10.82 -17.92
CA LEU A 137 -10.34 -11.93 -18.06
C LEU A 137 -11.54 -11.74 -17.12
N TYR A 138 -12.63 -11.14 -17.63
CA TYR A 138 -13.99 -11.24 -17.13
C TYR A 138 -14.29 -10.64 -15.74
N VAL A 139 -14.03 -9.35 -15.55
CA VAL A 139 -14.78 -8.62 -14.52
C VAL A 139 -16.14 -8.28 -15.12
N THR A 140 -17.15 -9.07 -14.77
CA THR A 140 -18.54 -8.71 -15.08
C THR A 140 -18.97 -7.53 -14.21
N SER A 141 -19.93 -6.73 -14.68
CA SER A 141 -20.48 -5.60 -13.91
C SER A 141 -21.03 -6.04 -12.54
N ASN A 142 -21.52 -7.27 -12.44
CA ASN A 142 -22.04 -7.85 -11.20
C ASN A 142 -20.92 -8.05 -10.16
N THR A 143 -19.81 -8.69 -10.56
CA THR A 143 -18.63 -8.89 -9.69
C THR A 143 -18.07 -7.54 -9.21
N PHE A 144 -18.14 -6.52 -10.05
CA PHE A 144 -17.68 -5.18 -9.71
C PHE A 144 -18.50 -4.53 -8.59
N LEU A 145 -19.84 -4.64 -8.64
CA LEU A 145 -20.73 -4.09 -7.59
C LEU A 145 -20.53 -4.79 -6.26
N ASP A 146 -20.36 -6.11 -6.29
CA ASP A 146 -20.07 -6.90 -5.09
C ASP A 146 -18.74 -6.47 -4.46
N GLU A 147 -17.66 -6.32 -5.23
CA GLU A 147 -16.36 -5.86 -4.76
C GLU A 147 -16.40 -4.43 -4.18
N ILE A 148 -17.20 -3.52 -4.73
CA ILE A 148 -17.38 -2.18 -4.16
C ILE A 148 -18.13 -2.24 -2.83
N SER A 149 -19.17 -3.06 -2.73
CA SER A 149 -19.91 -3.27 -1.48
C SER A 149 -18.99 -3.82 -0.39
N ASP A 150 -18.18 -4.82 -0.73
CA ASP A 150 -17.20 -5.41 0.19
C ASP A 150 -16.19 -4.36 0.71
N VAL A 151 -15.73 -3.45 -0.16
CA VAL A 151 -14.85 -2.34 0.26
C VAL A 151 -15.57 -1.41 1.23
N ASP A 152 -16.82 -1.07 0.95
CA ASP A 152 -17.61 -0.19 1.83
C ASP A 152 -17.79 -0.79 3.22
N ASP A 153 -18.16 -2.05 3.27
CA ASP A 153 -18.40 -2.76 4.53
C ASP A 153 -17.08 -2.94 5.32
N LEU A 154 -15.99 -3.24 4.64
CA LEU A 154 -14.66 -3.32 5.25
C LEU A 154 -14.22 -1.98 5.84
N LEU A 155 -14.43 -0.88 5.12
CA LEU A 155 -14.10 0.46 5.63
C LEU A 155 -14.96 0.83 6.84
N LYS A 156 -16.25 0.47 6.85
CA LYS A 156 -17.15 0.66 8.00
C LYS A 156 -16.70 -0.17 9.21
N GLU A 157 -16.32 -1.44 8.99
CA GLU A 157 -15.80 -2.31 10.04
C GLU A 157 -14.57 -1.67 10.71
N TRP A 158 -13.61 -1.19 9.92
CA TRP A 158 -12.41 -0.56 10.47
C TRP A 158 -12.68 0.77 11.19
N ILE A 159 -13.65 1.56 10.71
CA ILE A 159 -14.06 2.81 11.38
C ILE A 159 -14.67 2.54 12.76
N ASN A 160 -15.34 1.40 12.91
CA ASN A 160 -15.97 0.99 14.18
C ASN A 160 -15.05 0.12 15.06
N GLY A 161 -13.80 -0.11 14.65
CA GLY A 161 -12.82 -0.86 15.41
C GLY A 161 -12.15 -0.03 16.53
N ASP A 162 -11.39 -0.72 17.37
CA ASP A 162 -10.71 -0.11 18.54
C ASP A 162 -9.33 0.47 18.19
N ASP A 163 -8.82 0.21 17.01
CA ASP A 163 -7.47 0.63 16.60
C ASP A 163 -7.50 2.04 15.99
N VAL A 164 -7.08 3.03 16.78
CA VAL A 164 -7.14 4.45 16.43
C VAL A 164 -6.45 4.75 15.08
N ASP A 165 -5.27 4.17 14.85
CA ASP A 165 -4.52 4.40 13.61
C ASP A 165 -5.29 3.86 12.39
N LEU A 166 -5.91 2.68 12.55
CA LEU A 166 -6.72 2.07 11.51
C LEU A 166 -8.01 2.84 11.26
N VAL A 167 -8.65 3.32 12.33
CA VAL A 167 -9.86 4.14 12.28
C VAL A 167 -9.61 5.42 11.48
N ASP A 168 -8.55 6.15 11.78
CA ASP A 168 -8.24 7.43 11.11
C ASP A 168 -7.91 7.21 9.62
N MET A 169 -7.14 6.18 9.30
CA MET A 169 -6.90 5.79 7.92
C MET A 169 -8.20 5.42 7.20
N ALA A 170 -9.04 4.59 7.81
CA ALA A 170 -10.29 4.14 7.22
C ALA A 170 -11.28 5.29 6.99
N ARG A 171 -11.33 6.28 7.88
CA ARG A 171 -12.13 7.50 7.69
C ARG A 171 -11.70 8.28 6.46
N GLN A 172 -10.39 8.46 6.25
CA GLN A 172 -9.87 9.17 5.06
C GLN A 172 -10.18 8.39 3.78
N MET A 173 -9.98 7.06 3.82
CA MET A 173 -10.31 6.18 2.70
C MET A 173 -11.81 6.22 2.40
N LYS A 174 -12.66 6.18 3.43
CA LYS A 174 -14.13 6.23 3.30
C LYS A 174 -14.60 7.57 2.72
N ALA A 175 -14.06 8.69 3.16
CA ALA A 175 -14.38 9.99 2.59
C ALA A 175 -14.06 10.07 1.08
N LYS A 176 -12.95 9.43 0.66
CA LYS A 176 -12.60 9.35 -0.75
C LYS A 176 -13.49 8.36 -1.50
N PHE A 177 -13.81 7.23 -0.88
CA PHE A 177 -14.76 6.24 -1.40
C PHE A 177 -16.12 6.88 -1.68
N ASP A 178 -16.69 7.58 -0.69
CA ASP A 178 -17.99 8.24 -0.81
C ASP A 178 -18.03 9.31 -1.89
N LYS A 179 -16.94 10.01 -2.10
CA LYS A 179 -16.83 10.99 -3.20
C LYS A 179 -17.06 10.37 -4.57
N TYR A 180 -16.65 9.11 -4.77
CA TYR A 180 -16.72 8.45 -6.08
C TYR A 180 -17.86 7.44 -6.18
N TRP A 181 -18.19 6.73 -5.11
CA TRP A 181 -19.13 5.61 -5.08
C TRP A 181 -20.22 5.73 -4.03
N GLY A 182 -20.18 6.71 -3.15
CA GLY A 182 -21.18 6.90 -2.08
C GLY A 182 -22.57 7.38 -2.56
N ASN A 183 -22.71 7.75 -3.83
CA ASN A 183 -24.00 8.12 -4.39
C ASN A 183 -24.27 7.29 -5.65
N ILE A 184 -25.27 6.43 -5.52
CA ILE A 184 -25.74 5.52 -6.58
C ILE A 184 -26.13 6.27 -7.86
N GLU A 185 -26.70 7.47 -7.75
CA GLU A 185 -27.06 8.31 -8.90
C GLU A 185 -25.85 8.77 -9.72
N LYS A 186 -24.67 8.80 -9.11
CA LYS A 186 -23.38 9.12 -9.78
C LYS A 186 -22.71 7.90 -10.40
N MET A 187 -23.15 6.69 -10.07
CA MET A 187 -22.71 5.50 -10.76
C MET A 187 -23.30 5.48 -12.17
N SER A 188 -22.46 5.19 -13.15
CA SER A 188 -22.89 5.12 -14.54
C SER A 188 -24.07 4.15 -14.66
N MET A 189 -25.13 4.57 -15.35
CA MET A 189 -26.33 3.75 -15.62
C MET A 189 -25.97 2.40 -16.28
N MET A 190 -24.83 2.31 -16.96
CA MET A 190 -24.30 1.06 -17.53
C MET A 190 -23.94 -0.01 -16.50
N LEU A 191 -23.53 0.36 -15.28
CA LEU A 191 -23.30 -0.59 -14.19
C LEU A 191 -24.58 -1.18 -13.63
N TYR A 192 -25.70 -0.47 -13.77
CA TYR A 192 -27.03 -0.94 -13.35
C TYR A 192 -27.71 -1.85 -14.37
N VAL A 193 -27.49 -1.62 -15.64
CA VAL A 193 -28.16 -2.36 -16.75
C VAL A 193 -27.50 -3.73 -16.98
N ALA A 194 -26.29 -3.95 -16.46
CA ALA A 194 -25.56 -5.20 -16.61
C ALA A 194 -25.92 -6.28 -15.55
N LYS A 195 -26.95 -6.05 -14.74
CA LYS A 195 -27.61 -7.03 -13.89
C LYS A 195 -28.76 -7.70 -14.65
#